data_c6339beeb31e1f87e46fbb97e837853b
#
_entry.id   c6339beeb31e1f87e46fbb97e837853b
#
_cell.length_a   1.000
_cell.length_b   1.000
_cell.length_c   1.000
_cell.angle_alpha   90.00
_cell.angle_beta   90.00
_cell.angle_gamma   90.00
#
_symmetry.space_group_name_H-M   'P 1'
#
loop_
_entity.id
_entity.type
_entity.pdbx_description
1 polymer ?
#
loop_
_entity_poly.entity_id
_entity_poly.type
_entity_poly.pdbx_seq_one_letter_code
_entity_poly.pdbx_strand_id
1 'polypeptide(L)'
;MERHERAVARIRQGHVDLLFIGDSITQGWEEDGRPVWDIFYQHRHAANLGYNGDQTDNVLWRLQHGELDGITPKLAVVMIGTNNATRREDPPEETAAGIQAILATLRTRLPDTKILLLAVFPRGLSADDRLRQINNAVNERLPAMADQRQVFFLNLNRRFLDNNGGLPEEIM
;
A
#
# COMPACT_ATOMS: atom_id res chain seq x y z
N MET A 1 -7.20 11.31 13.03
CA MET A 1 -6.55 12.66 13.01
C MET A 1 -5.16 12.59 13.61
N GLU A 2 -4.99 12.22 14.87
CA GLU A 2 -3.67 12.19 15.57
C GLU A 2 -2.55 11.47 14.82
N ARG A 3 -2.81 10.28 14.23
CA ARG A 3 -1.80 9.57 13.44
C ARG A 3 -1.41 10.35 12.16
N HIS A 4 -2.35 10.97 11.50
CA HIS A 4 -2.08 11.81 10.32
C HIS A 4 -1.19 13.01 10.69
N GLU A 5 -1.48 13.68 11.79
CA GLU A 5 -0.68 14.80 12.28
C GLU A 5 0.75 14.38 12.61
N ARG A 6 0.93 13.19 13.23
CA ARG A 6 2.27 12.61 13.47
C ARG A 6 3.01 12.28 12.18
N ALA A 7 2.32 11.70 11.19
CA ALA A 7 2.90 11.40 9.89
C ALA A 7 3.34 12.68 9.17
N VAL A 8 2.48 13.70 9.12
CA VAL A 8 2.83 15.01 8.53
C VAL A 8 4.01 15.65 9.29
N ALA A 9 4.04 15.56 10.61
CA ALA A 9 5.17 16.06 11.41
C ALA A 9 6.48 15.32 11.07
N ARG A 10 6.43 13.98 10.86
CA ARG A 10 7.57 13.19 10.40
C ARG A 10 8.04 13.61 9.00
N ILE A 11 7.11 13.81 8.08
CA ILE A 11 7.40 14.26 6.70
C ILE A 11 8.07 15.64 6.72
N ARG A 12 7.59 16.57 7.51
CA ARG A 12 8.16 17.92 7.65
C ARG A 12 9.60 17.95 8.19
N GLN A 13 10.05 16.90 8.87
CA GLN A 13 11.46 16.76 9.27
C GLN A 13 12.38 16.52 8.08
N GLY A 14 11.83 16.16 6.92
CA GLY A 14 12.61 15.83 5.73
C GLY A 14 13.36 14.50 5.87
N HIS A 15 14.38 14.32 5.03
CA HIS A 15 15.21 13.10 5.01
C HIS A 15 14.36 11.81 4.92
N VAL A 16 13.49 11.74 3.92
CA VAL A 16 12.71 10.56 3.59
C VAL A 16 13.19 10.01 2.26
N ASP A 17 13.86 8.85 2.29
CA ASP A 17 14.34 8.16 1.09
C ASP A 17 13.37 7.06 0.63
N LEU A 18 12.55 6.54 1.54
CA LEU A 18 11.63 5.43 1.29
C LEU A 18 10.27 5.71 1.94
N LEU A 19 9.19 5.60 1.16
CA LEU A 19 7.82 5.69 1.65
C LEU A 19 7.14 4.32 1.61
N PHE A 20 6.38 4.01 2.67
CA PHE A 20 5.40 2.93 2.67
C PHE A 20 4.00 3.54 2.80
N ILE A 21 3.13 3.26 1.83
CA ILE A 21 1.79 3.85 1.71
C ILE A 21 0.78 2.70 1.67
N GLY A 22 -0.22 2.73 2.55
CA GLY A 22 -1.22 1.68 2.59
C GLY A 22 -2.17 1.74 3.79
N ASP A 23 -2.71 0.59 4.14
CA ASP A 23 -3.67 0.42 5.22
C ASP A 23 -3.05 -0.16 6.52
N SER A 24 -3.83 -0.94 7.27
CA SER A 24 -3.38 -1.60 8.51
C SER A 24 -2.20 -2.54 8.30
N ILE A 25 -2.09 -3.21 7.16
CA ILE A 25 -0.98 -4.12 6.86
C ILE A 25 0.33 -3.32 6.78
N THR A 26 0.27 -2.15 6.17
CA THR A 26 1.40 -1.21 6.13
C THR A 26 1.66 -0.59 7.51
N GLN A 27 0.62 -0.20 8.26
CA GLN A 27 0.78 0.30 9.62
C GLN A 27 1.48 -0.72 10.52
N GLY A 28 1.18 -2.01 10.37
CA GLY A 28 1.74 -3.11 11.17
C GLY A 28 3.27 -3.17 11.20
N TRP A 29 3.96 -2.52 10.27
CA TRP A 29 5.41 -2.33 10.35
C TRP A 29 5.88 -1.53 11.58
N GLU A 30 5.01 -0.77 12.22
CA GLU A 30 5.29 -0.06 13.49
C GLU A 30 4.88 -0.89 14.73
N GLU A 31 4.25 -2.02 14.53
CA GLU A 31 3.72 -2.94 15.55
C GLU A 31 4.49 -4.26 15.47
N ASP A 32 3.86 -5.35 15.10
CA ASP A 32 4.48 -6.69 15.02
C ASP A 32 5.64 -6.76 14.00
N GLY A 33 5.59 -5.96 12.94
CA GLY A 33 6.66 -5.82 11.95
C GLY A 33 7.88 -5.01 12.43
N ARG A 34 7.81 -4.40 13.62
CA ARG A 34 8.83 -3.48 14.12
C ARG A 34 10.25 -4.05 14.14
N PRO A 35 10.50 -5.30 14.57
CA PRO A 35 11.86 -5.85 14.57
C PRO A 35 12.46 -5.91 13.15
N VAL A 36 11.65 -6.24 12.14
CA VAL A 36 12.09 -6.29 10.75
C VAL A 36 12.28 -4.87 10.19
N TRP A 37 11.37 -3.95 10.55
CA TRP A 37 11.49 -2.55 10.17
C TRP A 37 12.81 -1.92 10.65
N ASP A 38 13.16 -2.13 11.89
CA ASP A 38 14.37 -1.56 12.49
C ASP A 38 15.65 -2.08 11.81
N ILE A 39 15.65 -3.36 11.40
CA ILE A 39 16.80 -3.97 10.71
C ILE A 39 16.92 -3.50 9.27
N PHE A 40 15.80 -3.45 8.51
CA PHE A 40 15.85 -3.29 7.06
C PHE A 40 15.47 -1.91 6.54
N TYR A 41 14.65 -1.14 7.27
CA TYR A 41 14.04 0.07 6.72
C TYR A 41 14.39 1.35 7.49
N GLN A 42 14.59 1.28 8.81
CA GLN A 42 14.85 2.48 9.62
C GLN A 42 16.10 3.24 9.14
N HIS A 43 17.18 2.54 8.85
CA HIS A 43 18.43 3.14 8.36
C HIS A 43 18.34 3.70 6.92
N ARG A 44 17.23 3.45 6.21
CA ARG A 44 16.92 3.97 4.88
C ARG A 44 16.06 5.22 4.93
N HIS A 45 15.98 5.87 6.08
CA HIS A 45 15.11 7.02 6.31
C HIS A 45 13.66 6.75 5.87
N ALA A 46 13.17 5.55 6.15
CA ALA A 46 11.83 5.15 5.78
C ALA A 46 10.76 5.89 6.59
N ALA A 47 9.65 6.21 5.95
CA ALA A 47 8.45 6.73 6.60
C ALA A 47 7.26 5.81 6.30
N ASN A 48 6.49 5.50 7.34
CA ASN A 48 5.31 4.65 7.26
C ASN A 48 4.05 5.53 7.24
N LEU A 49 3.38 5.52 6.10
CA LEU A 49 2.09 6.17 5.84
C LEU A 49 0.97 5.13 5.72
N GLY A 50 1.02 4.09 6.54
CA GLY A 50 -0.05 3.11 6.67
C GLY A 50 -1.06 3.50 7.73
N TYR A 51 -2.35 3.25 7.48
CA TYR A 51 -3.44 3.60 8.40
C TYR A 51 -4.47 2.50 8.48
N ASN A 52 -4.76 2.09 9.71
CA ASN A 52 -5.77 1.05 9.95
C ASN A 52 -7.12 1.43 9.34
N GLY A 53 -7.63 0.55 8.51
CA GLY A 53 -8.94 0.67 7.89
C GLY A 53 -9.01 1.62 6.71
N ASP A 54 -7.91 2.25 6.30
CA ASP A 54 -7.92 3.13 5.13
C ASP A 54 -8.30 2.38 3.85
N GLN A 55 -9.05 3.07 3.04
CA GLN A 55 -9.46 2.75 1.67
C GLN A 55 -8.71 3.67 0.71
N THR A 56 -8.87 3.47 -0.58
CA THR A 56 -8.15 4.26 -1.61
C THR A 56 -8.43 5.75 -1.52
N ASP A 57 -9.64 6.16 -1.21
CA ASP A 57 -10.05 7.55 -1.03
C ASP A 57 -9.43 8.19 0.23
N ASN A 58 -9.30 7.44 1.33
CA ASN A 58 -8.63 7.93 2.52
C ASN A 58 -7.15 8.19 2.25
N VAL A 59 -6.45 7.23 1.62
CA VAL A 59 -5.05 7.40 1.23
C VAL A 59 -4.91 8.62 0.32
N LEU A 60 -5.74 8.74 -0.71
CA LEU A 60 -5.69 9.87 -1.65
C LEU A 60 -5.83 11.21 -0.92
N TRP A 61 -6.79 11.30 0.00
CA TRP A 61 -6.99 12.49 0.83
C TRP A 61 -5.72 12.83 1.62
N ARG A 62 -5.07 11.85 2.29
CA ARG A 62 -3.87 12.09 3.10
C ARG A 62 -2.70 12.60 2.27
N LEU A 63 -2.47 11.99 1.09
CA LEU A 63 -1.42 12.42 0.18
C LEU A 63 -1.62 13.87 -0.30
N GLN A 64 -2.86 14.33 -0.39
CA GLN A 64 -3.21 15.71 -0.73
C GLN A 64 -3.12 16.68 0.47
N HIS A 65 -3.04 16.15 1.70
CA HIS A 65 -3.08 16.94 2.93
C HIS A 65 -1.80 16.83 3.76
N GLY A 66 -0.64 17.01 3.10
CA GLY A 66 0.64 17.25 3.76
C GLY A 66 1.59 16.06 3.82
N GLU A 67 1.15 14.84 3.51
CA GLU A 67 2.01 13.65 3.61
C GLU A 67 3.09 13.54 2.51
N LEU A 68 3.08 14.42 1.53
CA LEU A 68 4.10 14.49 0.47
C LEU A 68 4.86 15.80 0.45
N ASP A 69 4.62 16.69 1.43
CA ASP A 69 5.14 18.06 1.37
C ASP A 69 6.63 18.10 1.70
N GLY A 70 7.41 18.67 0.77
CA GLY A 70 8.83 18.97 1.00
C GLY A 70 9.76 17.77 1.01
N ILE A 71 9.33 16.61 0.52
CA ILE A 71 10.16 15.40 0.41
C ILE A 71 10.38 14.98 -1.04
N THR A 72 11.48 14.27 -1.28
CA THR A 72 11.84 13.69 -2.59
C THR A 72 12.36 12.26 -2.39
N PRO A 73 11.51 11.31 -1.98
CA PRO A 73 11.94 9.95 -1.73
C PRO A 73 12.41 9.26 -3.02
N LYS A 74 13.33 8.32 -2.89
CA LYS A 74 13.80 7.50 -4.01
C LYS A 74 12.78 6.45 -4.44
N LEU A 75 12.03 5.93 -3.45
CA LEU A 75 11.06 4.86 -3.67
C LEU A 75 9.83 5.06 -2.79
N ALA A 76 8.64 4.86 -3.37
CA ALA A 76 7.39 4.69 -2.67
C ALA A 76 6.85 3.26 -2.91
N VAL A 77 6.59 2.52 -1.84
CA VAL A 77 5.93 1.21 -1.88
C VAL A 77 4.45 1.42 -1.56
N VAL A 78 3.58 0.99 -2.45
CA VAL A 78 2.12 1.21 -2.35
C VAL A 78 1.40 -0.13 -2.31
N MET A 79 0.60 -0.35 -1.27
CA MET A 79 -0.33 -1.48 -1.18
C MET A 79 -1.61 -1.05 -0.49
N ILE A 80 -2.73 -1.03 -1.21
CA ILE A 80 -4.04 -0.58 -0.73
C ILE A 80 -5.17 -1.26 -1.51
N GLY A 81 -6.33 -1.44 -0.89
CA GLY A 81 -7.53 -1.93 -1.58
C GLY A 81 -8.30 -3.00 -0.80
N THR A 82 -7.68 -3.70 0.15
CA THR A 82 -8.38 -4.77 0.89
C THR A 82 -9.57 -4.24 1.69
N ASN A 83 -9.52 -3.00 2.20
CA ASN A 83 -10.63 -2.40 2.93
C ASN A 83 -11.76 -1.90 2.01
N ASN A 84 -11.47 -1.56 0.76
CA ASN A 84 -12.50 -1.29 -0.23
C ASN A 84 -13.41 -2.52 -0.41
N ALA A 85 -12.81 -3.71 -0.54
CA ALA A 85 -13.56 -4.96 -0.61
C ALA A 85 -14.34 -5.26 0.68
N THR A 86 -13.72 -5.04 1.87
CA THR A 86 -14.30 -5.47 3.15
C THR A 86 -15.39 -4.55 3.67
N ARG A 87 -15.21 -3.25 3.56
CA ARG A 87 -16.09 -2.26 4.22
C ARG A 87 -17.24 -1.79 3.36
N ARG A 88 -17.01 -1.71 2.03
CA ARG A 88 -18.01 -1.19 1.09
C ARG A 88 -18.38 -2.18 0.00
N GLU A 89 -17.60 -3.27 -0.12
CA GLU A 89 -17.70 -4.21 -1.24
C GLU A 89 -17.64 -3.50 -2.60
N ASP A 90 -16.74 -2.51 -2.69
CA ASP A 90 -16.58 -1.73 -3.91
C ASP A 90 -16.32 -2.66 -5.11
N PRO A 91 -16.89 -2.37 -6.27
CA PRO A 91 -16.55 -3.04 -7.51
C PRO A 91 -15.01 -3.01 -7.74
N PRO A 92 -14.39 -4.10 -8.22
CA PRO A 92 -12.94 -4.14 -8.44
C PRO A 92 -12.40 -3.00 -9.30
N GLU A 93 -13.18 -2.54 -10.27
CA GLU A 93 -12.85 -1.41 -11.15
C GLU A 93 -12.78 -0.08 -10.38
N GLU A 94 -13.62 0.15 -9.38
CA GLU A 94 -13.61 1.36 -8.57
C GLU A 94 -12.39 1.38 -7.65
N THR A 95 -12.07 0.25 -7.03
CA THR A 95 -10.84 0.09 -6.23
C THR A 95 -9.60 0.32 -7.10
N ALA A 96 -9.56 -0.26 -8.30
CA ALA A 96 -8.47 -0.07 -9.24
C ALA A 96 -8.35 1.40 -9.69
N ALA A 97 -9.48 2.08 -9.96
CA ALA A 97 -9.49 3.50 -10.30
C ALA A 97 -8.95 4.36 -9.14
N GLY A 98 -9.29 4.03 -7.89
CA GLY A 98 -8.74 4.69 -6.70
C GLY A 98 -7.21 4.51 -6.60
N ILE A 99 -6.70 3.29 -6.84
CA ILE A 99 -5.25 3.03 -6.89
C ILE A 99 -4.60 3.84 -8.02
N GLN A 100 -5.20 3.90 -9.19
CA GLN A 100 -4.71 4.69 -10.31
C GLN A 100 -4.62 6.20 -9.95
N ALA A 101 -5.61 6.74 -9.23
CA ALA A 101 -5.59 8.12 -8.77
C ALA A 101 -4.46 8.39 -7.76
N ILE A 102 -4.19 7.44 -6.87
CA ILE A 102 -3.04 7.49 -5.94
C ILE A 102 -1.73 7.55 -6.74
N LEU A 103 -1.55 6.64 -7.71
CA LEU A 103 -0.36 6.62 -8.56
C LEU A 103 -0.19 7.93 -9.34
N ALA A 104 -1.27 8.48 -9.90
CA ALA A 104 -1.25 9.77 -10.60
C ALA A 104 -0.82 10.92 -9.67
N THR A 105 -1.34 10.94 -8.44
CA THR A 105 -0.95 11.93 -7.41
C THR A 105 0.53 11.82 -7.07
N LEU A 106 1.03 10.60 -6.83
CA LEU A 106 2.45 10.36 -6.54
C LEU A 106 3.34 10.79 -7.72
N ARG A 107 2.98 10.46 -8.96
CA ARG A 107 3.73 10.87 -10.15
C ARG A 107 3.81 12.38 -10.31
N THR A 108 2.73 13.07 -10.02
CA THR A 108 2.66 14.54 -10.13
C THR A 108 3.44 15.23 -9.00
N ARG A 109 3.30 14.73 -7.77
CA ARG A 109 3.91 15.35 -6.59
C ARG A 109 5.37 14.95 -6.39
N LEU A 110 5.76 13.76 -6.84
CA LEU A 110 7.07 13.14 -6.66
C LEU A 110 7.60 12.61 -8.01
N PRO A 111 7.90 13.46 -8.99
CA PRO A 111 8.18 13.06 -10.37
C PRO A 111 9.42 12.16 -10.52
N ASP A 112 10.40 12.28 -9.62
CA ASP A 112 11.65 11.50 -9.66
C ASP A 112 11.58 10.20 -8.82
N THR A 113 10.52 10.03 -8.03
CA THR A 113 10.32 8.86 -7.16
C THR A 113 9.91 7.64 -7.98
N LYS A 114 10.60 6.52 -7.78
CA LYS A 114 10.11 5.22 -8.27
C LYS A 114 8.96 4.74 -7.39
N ILE A 115 8.00 4.08 -8.00
CA ILE A 115 6.81 3.57 -7.30
C ILE A 115 6.77 2.06 -7.48
N LEU A 116 6.79 1.30 -6.39
CA LEU A 116 6.55 -0.12 -6.37
C LEU A 116 5.10 -0.37 -5.92
N LEU A 117 4.24 -0.69 -6.87
CA LEU A 117 2.86 -1.10 -6.60
C LEU A 117 2.85 -2.59 -6.29
N LEU A 118 2.43 -2.95 -5.09
CA LEU A 118 2.21 -4.34 -4.71
C LEU A 118 0.78 -4.76 -5.04
N ALA A 119 0.62 -6.03 -5.41
CA ALA A 119 -0.70 -6.64 -5.43
C ALA A 119 -1.34 -6.59 -4.04
N VAL A 120 -2.64 -6.40 -3.97
CA VAL A 120 -3.42 -6.55 -2.73
C VAL A 120 -3.25 -7.99 -2.22
N PHE A 121 -2.84 -8.14 -0.96
CA PHE A 121 -2.53 -9.46 -0.41
C PHE A 121 -3.78 -10.36 -0.33
N PRO A 122 -3.58 -11.69 -0.40
CA PRO A 122 -4.68 -12.62 -0.27
C PRO A 122 -5.30 -12.53 1.13
N ARG A 123 -6.59 -12.81 1.22
CA ARG A 123 -7.32 -12.88 2.49
C ARG A 123 -8.29 -14.05 2.46
N GLY A 124 -8.83 -14.38 3.65
CA GLY A 124 -9.68 -15.57 3.80
C GLY A 124 -8.91 -16.87 3.66
N LEU A 125 -9.41 -17.96 4.24
CA LEU A 125 -8.71 -19.25 4.26
C LEU A 125 -8.71 -19.95 2.91
N SER A 126 -9.75 -19.76 2.11
CA SER A 126 -9.97 -20.46 0.83
C SER A 126 -9.86 -19.54 -0.36
N ALA A 127 -9.50 -20.10 -1.51
CA ALA A 127 -9.55 -19.40 -2.80
C ALA A 127 -10.97 -18.95 -3.19
N ASP A 128 -11.99 -19.65 -2.67
CA ASP A 128 -13.43 -19.35 -2.91
C ASP A 128 -13.97 -18.24 -2.00
N ASP A 129 -13.16 -17.73 -1.07
CA ASP A 129 -13.55 -16.57 -0.26
C ASP A 129 -13.90 -15.37 -1.15
N ARG A 130 -15.11 -14.82 -0.93
CA ARG A 130 -15.64 -13.73 -1.77
C ARG A 130 -14.73 -12.50 -1.79
N LEU A 131 -14.19 -12.14 -0.63
CA LEU A 131 -13.34 -10.96 -0.54
C LEU A 131 -11.97 -11.20 -1.19
N ARG A 132 -11.49 -12.46 -1.15
CA ARG A 132 -10.30 -12.85 -1.93
C ARG A 132 -10.57 -12.73 -3.43
N GLN A 133 -11.72 -13.17 -3.91
CA GLN A 133 -12.08 -13.04 -5.32
C GLN A 133 -12.14 -11.57 -5.76
N ILE A 134 -12.69 -10.67 -4.93
CA ILE A 134 -12.68 -9.22 -5.20
C ILE A 134 -11.24 -8.71 -5.28
N ASN A 135 -10.38 -9.03 -4.29
CA ASN A 135 -8.97 -8.60 -4.32
C ASN A 135 -8.23 -9.16 -5.54
N ASN A 136 -8.49 -10.41 -5.93
CA ASN A 136 -7.90 -10.99 -7.14
C ASN A 136 -8.34 -10.23 -8.40
N ALA A 137 -9.62 -9.90 -8.52
CA ALA A 137 -10.14 -9.12 -9.64
C ALA A 137 -9.56 -7.69 -9.69
N VAL A 138 -9.27 -7.07 -8.55
CA VAL A 138 -8.46 -5.82 -8.48
C VAL A 138 -7.07 -6.09 -9.03
N ASN A 139 -6.38 -7.12 -8.52
CA ASN A 139 -5.00 -7.45 -8.89
C ASN A 139 -4.81 -7.75 -10.38
N GLU A 140 -5.82 -8.28 -11.07
CA GLU A 140 -5.78 -8.47 -12.53
C GLU A 140 -5.64 -7.17 -13.32
N ARG A 141 -6.07 -6.04 -12.74
CA ARG A 141 -6.03 -4.71 -13.37
C ARG A 141 -4.74 -3.95 -13.10
N LEU A 142 -4.04 -4.26 -12.00
CA LEU A 142 -2.87 -3.49 -11.55
C LEU A 142 -1.66 -3.56 -12.48
N PRO A 143 -1.32 -4.70 -13.14
CA PRO A 143 -0.17 -4.77 -14.05
C PRO A 143 -0.19 -3.75 -15.17
N ALA A 144 -1.39 -3.39 -15.67
CA ALA A 144 -1.55 -2.39 -16.74
C ALA A 144 -1.19 -0.96 -16.30
N MET A 145 -1.08 -0.70 -15.00
CA MET A 145 -0.68 0.60 -14.45
C MET A 145 0.84 0.77 -14.38
N ALA A 146 1.61 -0.31 -14.55
CA ALA A 146 3.07 -0.31 -14.50
C ALA A 146 3.65 0.07 -15.87
N ASP A 147 4.45 1.14 -15.90
CA ASP A 147 5.11 1.61 -17.13
C ASP A 147 6.58 1.16 -17.23
N GLN A 148 7.07 0.43 -16.25
CA GLN A 148 8.46 -0.06 -16.11
C GLN A 148 9.52 1.06 -16.15
N ARG A 149 9.11 2.29 -15.93
CA ARG A 149 9.96 3.49 -15.87
C ARG A 149 9.88 4.16 -14.51
N GLN A 150 8.68 4.51 -14.10
CA GLN A 150 8.42 5.10 -12.79
C GLN A 150 7.58 4.16 -11.92
N VAL A 151 6.59 3.49 -12.48
CA VAL A 151 5.73 2.54 -11.77
C VAL A 151 6.12 1.11 -12.13
N PHE A 152 6.40 0.31 -11.11
CA PHE A 152 6.71 -1.12 -11.20
C PHE A 152 5.64 -1.89 -10.43
N PHE A 153 5.22 -3.04 -10.94
CA PHE A 153 4.25 -3.90 -10.28
C PHE A 153 4.90 -5.19 -9.77
N LEU A 154 4.53 -5.60 -8.56
CA LEU A 154 5.02 -6.84 -7.97
C LEU A 154 3.85 -7.59 -7.29
N ASN A 155 3.64 -8.83 -7.69
CA ASN A 155 2.69 -9.73 -7.06
C ASN A 155 3.44 -10.81 -6.26
N LEU A 156 3.32 -10.76 -4.94
CA LEU A 156 3.92 -11.72 -4.00
C LEU A 156 2.91 -12.77 -3.49
N ASN A 157 1.65 -12.70 -3.91
CA ASN A 157 0.55 -13.46 -3.30
C ASN A 157 0.80 -14.96 -3.25
N ARG A 158 1.45 -15.52 -4.27
CA ARG A 158 1.78 -16.96 -4.31
C ARG A 158 2.70 -17.39 -3.16
N ARG A 159 3.48 -16.47 -2.58
CA ARG A 159 4.38 -16.78 -1.45
C ARG A 159 3.66 -16.91 -0.11
N PHE A 160 2.44 -16.43 -0.02
CA PHE A 160 1.59 -16.51 1.16
C PHE A 160 0.65 -17.71 1.14
N LEU A 161 0.53 -18.39 0.00
CA LEU A 161 -0.44 -19.46 -0.21
C LEU A 161 0.25 -20.83 -0.15
N ASP A 162 -0.46 -21.81 0.40
CA ASP A 162 -0.08 -23.21 0.36
C ASP A 162 -0.22 -23.81 -1.07
N ASN A 163 0.09 -25.10 -1.19
CA ASN A 163 0.02 -25.80 -2.47
C ASN A 163 -1.41 -25.95 -3.03
N ASN A 164 -2.44 -25.77 -2.17
CA ASN A 164 -3.85 -25.86 -2.52
C ASN A 164 -4.46 -24.46 -2.74
N GLY A 165 -3.68 -23.40 -2.62
CA GLY A 165 -4.15 -22.02 -2.71
C GLY A 165 -4.81 -21.50 -1.43
N GLY A 166 -4.71 -22.24 -0.33
CA GLY A 166 -5.14 -21.80 1.00
C GLY A 166 -4.20 -20.74 1.58
N LEU A 167 -4.72 -19.88 2.44
CA LEU A 167 -3.91 -18.98 3.25
C LEU A 167 -3.74 -19.62 4.63
N PRO A 168 -2.51 -20.04 5.03
CA PRO A 168 -2.26 -20.61 6.34
C PRO A 168 -2.64 -19.65 7.47
N GLU A 169 -3.18 -20.20 8.56
CA GLU A 169 -3.63 -19.39 9.71
C GLU A 169 -2.49 -18.59 10.36
N GLU A 170 -1.26 -19.09 10.29
CA GLU A 170 -0.08 -18.40 10.82
C GLU A 170 0.27 -17.11 10.07
N ILE A 171 -0.32 -16.90 8.89
CA ILE A 171 -0.05 -15.72 8.05
C ILE A 171 -1.19 -14.68 8.18
N MET A 172 -2.32 -15.07 8.76
CA MET A 172 -3.45 -14.16 9.00
C MET A 172 -3.28 -13.37 10.32
#